data_fcaad355d49cba83eeaa67f69f3f2bcc
#
_entry.id   fcaad355d49cba83eeaa67f69f3f2bcc
#
_cell.length_a   1.000
_cell.length_b   1.000
_cell.length_c   1.000
_cell.angle_alpha   90.00
_cell.angle_beta   90.00
_cell.angle_gamma   90.00
#
_symmetry.space_group_name_H-M   'P 1'
#
loop_
_entity.id
_entity.type
_entity.pdbx_description
1 polymer ?
#
loop_
_entity_poly.entity_id
_entity_poly.type
_entity_poly.pdbx_seq_one_letter_code
_entity_poly.pdbx_strand_id
1 'polypeptide(L)'
;PPMTEFPDFGMEIVHILLEGIEHAHRKYGLKATLRATPNDNREFLRPPLMRSGRYWDAMLEIFDQSAAAGAEFLSIESVGGKELHDDALVNGDLRTVMFSLCVMGVRDMRFVWEHIAAIAEKHGVHAAGDTACGFGNTAMVLAERKMIPRVFAAVVRAVTAVRSLVAYECGAVGPGKDCGYENPILKAITGCPMSMEGKTAACAHLSPMGNLAAATADLWSNESVQNIKLLGGMAPTCYMEQLIYDCRLMNTARADGSGSA
;
A
#
# COMPACT_ATOMS: atom_id res chain seq x y z
N PRO A 1 0.23 -7.11 8.35
CA PRO A 1 -0.79 -7.71 7.50
C PRO A 1 -1.21 -9.08 8.02
N PRO A 2 -2.49 -9.47 7.88
CA PRO A 2 -2.90 -10.83 8.21
C PRO A 2 -2.20 -11.84 7.31
N MET A 3 -1.79 -12.95 7.90
CA MET A 3 -1.06 -14.00 7.18
C MET A 3 -2.05 -14.92 6.48
N THR A 4 -2.03 -14.91 5.17
CA THR A 4 -2.92 -15.75 4.35
C THR A 4 -2.46 -17.21 4.25
N GLU A 5 -1.21 -17.48 4.55
CA GLU A 5 -0.66 -18.83 4.66
C GLU A 5 -1.21 -19.61 5.86
N PHE A 6 -1.58 -18.88 6.90
CA PHE A 6 -2.16 -19.39 8.15
C PHE A 6 -3.38 -18.54 8.52
N PRO A 7 -4.56 -18.76 7.90
CA PRO A 7 -5.74 -17.91 8.05
C PRO A 7 -6.18 -17.69 9.50
N ASP A 8 -6.19 -18.75 10.31
CA ASP A 8 -6.59 -18.66 11.72
C ASP A 8 -5.69 -17.69 12.50
N PHE A 9 -4.37 -17.79 12.31
CA PHE A 9 -3.41 -16.88 12.92
C PHE A 9 -3.52 -15.46 12.35
N GLY A 10 -3.78 -15.35 11.06
CA GLY A 10 -4.06 -14.05 10.42
C GLY A 10 -5.25 -13.35 11.04
N MET A 11 -6.31 -14.08 11.32
CA MET A 11 -7.50 -13.54 11.97
C MET A 11 -7.29 -13.22 13.45
N GLU A 12 -6.48 -14.01 14.17
CA GLU A 12 -6.07 -13.68 15.54
C GLU A 12 -5.38 -12.30 15.59
N ILE A 13 -4.47 -12.02 14.65
CA ILE A 13 -3.83 -10.70 14.54
C ILE A 13 -4.86 -9.59 14.28
N VAL A 14 -5.84 -9.81 13.40
CA VAL A 14 -6.91 -8.84 13.14
C VAL A 14 -7.69 -8.54 14.41
N HIS A 15 -8.08 -9.54 15.19
CA HIS A 15 -8.80 -9.36 16.44
C HIS A 15 -7.99 -8.59 17.49
N ILE A 16 -6.71 -8.94 17.67
CA ILE A 16 -5.81 -8.22 18.58
C ILE A 16 -5.70 -6.74 18.20
N LEU A 17 -5.58 -6.43 16.91
CA LEU A 17 -5.51 -5.05 16.43
C LEU A 17 -6.81 -4.28 16.68
N LEU A 18 -7.97 -4.90 16.44
CA LEU A 18 -9.27 -4.30 16.71
C LEU A 18 -9.50 -4.04 18.20
N GLU A 19 -9.14 -4.99 19.05
CA GLU A 19 -9.18 -4.82 20.52
C GLU A 19 -8.27 -3.66 20.97
N GLY A 20 -7.06 -3.57 20.39
CA GLY A 20 -6.13 -2.46 20.67
C GLY A 20 -6.69 -1.11 20.26
N ILE A 21 -7.32 -1.01 19.09
CA ILE A 21 -7.99 0.20 18.59
C ILE A 21 -9.15 0.58 19.50
N GLU A 22 -9.98 -0.38 19.89
CA GLU A 22 -11.12 -0.13 20.80
C GLU A 22 -10.64 0.31 22.19
N HIS A 23 -9.57 -0.31 22.71
CA HIS A 23 -8.98 0.11 23.99
C HIS A 23 -8.47 1.56 23.90
N ALA A 24 -7.76 1.92 22.82
CA ALA A 24 -7.27 3.27 22.61
C ALA A 24 -8.41 4.28 22.46
N HIS A 25 -9.49 3.90 21.80
CA HIS A 25 -10.68 4.72 21.69
C HIS A 25 -11.32 4.99 23.05
N ARG A 26 -11.55 3.95 23.86
CA ARG A 26 -12.16 4.09 25.19
C ARG A 26 -11.28 4.91 26.14
N LYS A 27 -9.97 4.67 26.13
CA LYS A 27 -9.04 5.28 27.09
C LYS A 27 -8.63 6.71 26.74
N TYR A 28 -8.47 6.99 25.43
CA TYR A 28 -7.88 8.24 24.95
C TYR A 28 -8.80 9.04 24.01
N GLY A 29 -9.99 8.53 23.69
CA GLY A 29 -10.88 9.14 22.69
C GLY A 29 -10.30 9.11 21.27
N LEU A 30 -9.28 8.28 21.02
CA LEU A 30 -8.64 8.18 19.73
C LEU A 30 -9.54 7.41 18.75
N LYS A 31 -9.97 8.07 17.69
CA LYS A 31 -10.68 7.41 16.58
C LYS A 31 -9.65 6.93 15.58
N ALA A 32 -9.53 5.62 15.46
CA ALA A 32 -8.70 4.96 14.48
C ALA A 32 -9.49 3.84 13.81
N THR A 33 -9.11 3.49 12.59
CA THR A 33 -9.77 2.46 11.78
C THR A 33 -8.74 1.41 11.38
N LEU A 34 -9.18 0.18 11.19
CA LEU A 34 -8.31 -0.89 10.71
C LEU A 34 -8.39 -1.02 9.20
N ARG A 35 -7.24 -0.95 8.55
CA ARG A 35 -7.05 -1.35 7.16
C ARG A 35 -6.45 -2.75 7.12
N ALA A 36 -7.24 -3.76 6.76
CA ALA A 36 -6.75 -5.10 6.55
C ALA A 36 -6.02 -5.20 5.23
N THR A 37 -4.80 -5.71 5.27
CA THR A 37 -3.95 -5.89 4.08
C THR A 37 -3.37 -7.30 4.09
N PRO A 38 -4.14 -8.31 3.68
CA PRO A 38 -3.66 -9.69 3.56
C PRO A 38 -2.47 -9.81 2.60
N ASN A 39 -1.62 -10.80 2.82
CA ASN A 39 -0.57 -11.13 1.86
C ASN A 39 -1.19 -11.72 0.59
N ASP A 40 -0.64 -11.38 -0.57
CA ASP A 40 -0.94 -12.08 -1.80
C ASP A 40 0.01 -13.27 -1.96
N ASN A 41 -0.39 -14.42 -1.42
CA ASN A 41 0.41 -15.65 -1.48
C ASN A 41 0.26 -16.42 -2.79
N ARG A 42 -0.44 -15.85 -3.78
CA ARG A 42 -0.52 -16.41 -5.14
C ARG A 42 0.81 -16.29 -5.88
N GLU A 43 1.78 -15.56 -5.35
CA GLU A 43 3.15 -15.50 -5.89
C GLU A 43 3.84 -16.86 -6.00
N PHE A 44 3.38 -17.86 -5.23
CA PHE A 44 3.86 -19.24 -5.32
C PHE A 44 3.28 -20.02 -6.50
N LEU A 45 2.37 -19.40 -7.26
CA LEU A 45 1.68 -19.99 -8.39
C LEU A 45 2.01 -19.28 -9.70
N ARG A 46 1.73 -19.97 -10.80
CA ARG A 46 1.82 -19.42 -12.16
C ARG A 46 0.43 -19.31 -12.78
N PRO A 47 0.18 -18.31 -13.65
CA PRO A 47 -1.04 -18.29 -14.44
C PRO A 47 -1.22 -19.59 -15.24
N PRO A 48 -2.43 -20.15 -15.35
CA PRO A 48 -3.72 -19.63 -14.84
C PRO A 48 -4.05 -20.00 -13.39
N LEU A 49 -3.20 -20.78 -12.70
CA LEU A 49 -3.45 -21.32 -11.37
C LEU A 49 -3.57 -20.25 -10.27
N MET A 50 -3.17 -19.02 -10.56
CA MET A 50 -3.29 -17.89 -9.62
C MET A 50 -4.75 -17.46 -9.36
N ARG A 51 -5.73 -17.99 -10.14
CA ARG A 51 -7.13 -17.54 -10.07
C ARG A 51 -8.07 -18.54 -9.40
N SER A 52 -7.53 -19.56 -8.78
CA SER A 52 -8.32 -20.60 -8.11
C SER A 52 -7.48 -21.39 -7.12
N GLY A 53 -8.17 -22.16 -6.27
CA GLY A 53 -7.55 -23.07 -5.32
C GLY A 53 -7.15 -22.42 -4.01
N ARG A 54 -6.51 -23.19 -3.15
CA ARG A 54 -6.36 -22.90 -1.72
C ARG A 54 -5.77 -21.52 -1.39
N TYR A 55 -4.82 -21.02 -2.19
CA TYR A 55 -4.20 -19.72 -1.93
C TYR A 55 -5.15 -18.56 -2.26
N TRP A 56 -5.88 -18.69 -3.37
CA TRP A 56 -6.92 -17.75 -3.75
C TRP A 56 -8.06 -17.73 -2.73
N ASP A 57 -8.55 -18.92 -2.38
CA ASP A 57 -9.67 -19.08 -1.46
C ASP A 57 -9.32 -18.54 -0.07
N ALA A 58 -8.14 -18.87 0.47
CA ALA A 58 -7.67 -18.37 1.75
C ALA A 58 -7.51 -16.84 1.77
N MET A 59 -7.02 -16.24 0.69
CA MET A 59 -6.91 -14.80 0.60
C MET A 59 -8.28 -14.11 0.63
N LEU A 60 -9.26 -14.62 -0.12
CA LEU A 60 -10.63 -14.09 -0.09
C LEU A 60 -11.30 -14.30 1.27
N GLU A 61 -11.06 -15.44 1.90
CA GLU A 61 -11.58 -15.75 3.23
C GLU A 61 -11.07 -14.73 4.27
N ILE A 62 -9.78 -14.41 4.26
CA ILE A 62 -9.21 -13.39 5.16
C ILE A 62 -9.82 -12.01 4.90
N PHE A 63 -10.05 -11.63 3.65
CA PHE A 63 -10.73 -10.37 3.35
C PHE A 63 -12.16 -10.35 3.90
N ASP A 64 -12.92 -11.40 3.65
CA ASP A 64 -14.31 -11.52 4.09
C ASP A 64 -14.41 -11.51 5.63
N GLN A 65 -13.59 -12.33 6.30
CA GLN A 65 -13.55 -12.40 7.76
C GLN A 65 -13.05 -11.12 8.42
N SER A 66 -12.03 -10.46 7.83
CA SER A 66 -11.53 -9.18 8.35
C SER A 66 -12.59 -8.09 8.27
N ALA A 67 -13.32 -8.01 7.17
CA ALA A 67 -14.42 -7.06 7.00
C ALA A 67 -15.55 -7.37 7.99
N ALA A 68 -15.93 -8.64 8.15
CA ALA A 68 -16.95 -9.06 9.10
C ALA A 68 -16.55 -8.78 10.56
N ALA A 69 -15.26 -8.86 10.90
CA ALA A 69 -14.73 -8.55 12.22
C ALA A 69 -14.69 -7.06 12.55
N GLY A 70 -14.78 -6.17 11.56
CA GLY A 70 -14.81 -4.72 11.75
C GLY A 70 -13.64 -3.94 11.13
N ALA A 71 -12.86 -4.57 10.23
CA ALA A 71 -11.93 -3.80 9.41
C ALA A 71 -12.70 -2.89 8.47
N GLU A 72 -12.44 -1.59 8.53
CA GLU A 72 -13.18 -0.60 7.73
C GLU A 72 -12.61 -0.45 6.31
N PHE A 73 -11.36 -0.85 6.08
CA PHE A 73 -10.67 -0.75 4.80
C PHE A 73 -10.03 -2.06 4.40
N LEU A 74 -10.17 -2.41 3.12
CA LEU A 74 -9.52 -3.57 2.50
C LEU A 74 -8.47 -3.10 1.49
N SER A 75 -7.27 -3.65 1.56
CA SER A 75 -6.15 -3.29 0.72
C SER A 75 -5.26 -4.51 0.46
N ILE A 76 -4.42 -4.45 -0.57
CA ILE A 76 -3.48 -5.53 -0.89
C ILE A 76 -2.23 -4.96 -1.56
N GLU A 77 -1.16 -5.74 -1.54
CA GLU A 77 -0.02 -5.63 -2.44
C GLU A 77 -0.05 -6.84 -3.37
N SER A 78 -0.67 -6.67 -4.54
CA SER A 78 -0.89 -7.78 -5.47
C SER A 78 0.38 -8.12 -6.26
N VAL A 79 0.51 -9.40 -6.65
CA VAL A 79 1.74 -9.96 -7.24
C VAL A 79 1.63 -10.33 -8.72
N GLY A 80 0.47 -10.10 -9.34
CA GLY A 80 0.25 -10.49 -10.74
C GLY A 80 1.27 -9.87 -11.71
N GLY A 81 1.97 -10.72 -12.46
CA GLY A 81 3.02 -10.33 -13.39
C GLY A 81 4.40 -10.16 -12.75
N LYS A 82 4.55 -10.30 -11.44
CA LYS A 82 5.78 -10.01 -10.69
C LYS A 82 6.98 -10.82 -11.18
N GLU A 83 6.82 -12.11 -11.37
CA GLU A 83 7.92 -12.98 -11.80
C GLU A 83 8.50 -12.54 -13.15
N LEU A 84 7.64 -12.39 -14.17
CA LEU A 84 8.09 -11.95 -15.49
C LEU A 84 8.72 -10.54 -15.43
N HIS A 85 8.16 -9.67 -14.59
CA HIS A 85 8.71 -8.35 -14.34
C HIS A 85 10.14 -8.42 -13.78
N ASP A 86 10.36 -9.23 -12.75
CA ASP A 86 11.66 -9.32 -12.09
C ASP A 86 12.72 -9.95 -13.00
N ASP A 87 12.37 -10.97 -13.74
CA ASP A 87 13.24 -11.57 -14.76
C ASP A 87 13.62 -10.55 -15.85
N ALA A 88 12.65 -9.79 -16.32
CA ALA A 88 12.89 -8.74 -17.32
C ALA A 88 13.76 -7.60 -16.80
N LEU A 89 13.61 -7.23 -15.50
CA LEU A 89 14.46 -6.23 -14.86
C LEU A 89 15.92 -6.65 -14.85
N VAL A 90 16.20 -7.88 -14.42
CA VAL A 90 17.57 -8.41 -14.34
C VAL A 90 18.23 -8.43 -15.73
N ASN A 91 17.42 -8.70 -16.77
CA ASN A 91 17.90 -8.74 -18.15
C ASN A 91 17.90 -7.36 -18.86
N GLY A 92 17.45 -6.30 -18.19
CA GLY A 92 17.36 -4.95 -18.77
C GLY A 92 16.33 -4.84 -19.88
N ASP A 93 15.34 -5.75 -19.95
CA ASP A 93 14.32 -5.79 -20.99
C ASP A 93 13.11 -4.91 -20.62
N LEU A 94 13.20 -3.63 -20.97
CA LEU A 94 12.12 -2.66 -20.75
C LEU A 94 10.80 -3.08 -21.41
N ARG A 95 10.83 -3.69 -22.59
CA ARG A 95 9.62 -4.10 -23.31
C ARG A 95 8.84 -5.12 -22.49
N THR A 96 9.52 -6.13 -21.98
CA THR A 96 8.91 -7.18 -21.18
C THR A 96 8.47 -6.64 -19.79
N VAL A 97 9.22 -5.71 -19.19
CA VAL A 97 8.78 -4.99 -17.99
C VAL A 97 7.46 -4.27 -18.24
N MET A 98 7.37 -3.50 -19.32
CA MET A 98 6.13 -2.80 -19.70
C MET A 98 4.97 -3.76 -19.97
N PHE A 99 5.22 -4.87 -20.64
CA PHE A 99 4.20 -5.90 -20.87
C PHE A 99 3.70 -6.50 -19.55
N SER A 100 4.62 -6.81 -18.63
CA SER A 100 4.25 -7.39 -17.33
C SER A 100 3.40 -6.43 -16.51
N LEU A 101 3.76 -5.15 -16.45
CA LEU A 101 3.03 -4.14 -15.66
C LEU A 101 1.72 -3.73 -16.33
N CYS A 102 1.74 -3.40 -17.62
CA CYS A 102 0.61 -2.78 -18.30
C CYS A 102 -0.39 -3.78 -18.88
N VAL A 103 -0.02 -5.04 -19.06
CA VAL A 103 -0.91 -6.07 -19.60
C VAL A 103 -1.20 -7.15 -18.58
N MET A 104 -0.19 -7.85 -18.13
CA MET A 104 -0.38 -8.96 -17.19
C MET A 104 -0.87 -8.46 -15.82
N GLY A 105 -0.19 -7.46 -15.28
CA GLY A 105 -0.55 -6.84 -14.01
C GLY A 105 -1.95 -6.23 -14.05
N VAL A 106 -2.30 -5.49 -15.10
CA VAL A 106 -3.64 -4.90 -15.27
C VAL A 106 -4.73 -5.97 -15.30
N ARG A 107 -4.52 -7.08 -16.03
CA ARG A 107 -5.49 -8.18 -16.08
C ARG A 107 -5.66 -8.89 -14.75
N ASP A 108 -4.56 -9.08 -14.02
CA ASP A 108 -4.62 -9.70 -12.70
C ASP A 108 -5.27 -8.76 -11.68
N MET A 109 -4.89 -7.50 -11.70
CA MET A 109 -5.48 -6.47 -10.84
C MET A 109 -7.00 -6.38 -10.99
N ARG A 110 -7.50 -6.36 -12.24
CA ARG A 110 -8.95 -6.34 -12.47
C ARG A 110 -9.63 -7.55 -11.84
N PHE A 111 -9.09 -8.73 -12.08
CA PHE A 111 -9.63 -9.96 -11.50
C PHE A 111 -9.65 -9.92 -9.96
N VAL A 112 -8.56 -9.50 -9.34
CA VAL A 112 -8.46 -9.42 -7.87
C VAL A 112 -9.41 -8.37 -7.30
N TRP A 113 -9.39 -7.16 -7.89
CA TRP A 113 -10.11 -6.03 -7.32
C TRP A 113 -11.62 -6.08 -7.54
N GLU A 114 -12.11 -6.73 -8.59
CA GLU A 114 -13.54 -7.05 -8.73
C GLU A 114 -14.04 -7.88 -7.53
N HIS A 115 -13.24 -8.83 -7.04
CA HIS A 115 -13.60 -9.64 -5.87
C HIS A 115 -13.46 -8.85 -4.55
N ILE A 116 -12.38 -8.09 -4.38
CA ILE A 116 -12.19 -7.29 -3.16
C ILE A 116 -13.29 -6.22 -3.06
N ALA A 117 -13.63 -5.56 -4.15
CA ALA A 117 -14.71 -4.57 -4.18
C ALA A 117 -16.07 -5.20 -3.84
N ALA A 118 -16.35 -6.40 -4.35
CA ALA A 118 -17.58 -7.13 -4.01
C ALA A 118 -17.64 -7.52 -2.52
N ILE A 119 -16.51 -7.92 -1.92
CA ILE A 119 -16.44 -8.18 -0.47
C ILE A 119 -16.66 -6.88 0.31
N ALA A 120 -16.04 -5.79 -0.11
CA ALA A 120 -16.21 -4.49 0.55
C ALA A 120 -17.68 -4.03 0.50
N GLU A 121 -18.33 -4.17 -0.64
CA GLU A 121 -19.76 -3.87 -0.82
C GLU A 121 -20.64 -4.75 0.06
N LYS A 122 -20.39 -6.07 0.08
CA LYS A 122 -21.12 -7.03 0.92
C LYS A 122 -21.13 -6.66 2.39
N HIS A 123 -20.04 -6.16 2.92
CA HIS A 123 -19.88 -5.80 4.33
C HIS A 123 -20.09 -4.30 4.62
N GLY A 124 -20.32 -3.47 3.60
CA GLY A 124 -20.47 -2.03 3.76
C GLY A 124 -19.19 -1.32 4.21
N VAL A 125 -18.04 -1.89 3.87
CA VAL A 125 -16.70 -1.34 4.14
C VAL A 125 -16.08 -0.77 2.86
N HIS A 126 -14.87 -0.22 2.93
CA HIS A 126 -14.24 0.46 1.82
C HIS A 126 -13.15 -0.39 1.15
N ALA A 127 -13.21 -0.50 -0.15
CA ALA A 127 -12.07 -0.96 -0.96
C ALA A 127 -11.05 0.20 -1.02
N ALA A 128 -9.89 0.06 -0.38
CA ALA A 128 -8.94 1.16 -0.22
C ALA A 128 -8.05 1.35 -1.45
N GLY A 129 -7.34 0.34 -1.87
CA GLY A 129 -6.45 0.39 -3.02
C GLY A 129 -5.31 -0.59 -2.91
N ASP A 130 -4.59 -0.74 -4.01
CA ASP A 130 -3.42 -1.60 -4.13
C ASP A 130 -2.13 -0.79 -4.05
N THR A 131 -1.02 -1.47 -3.84
CA THR A 131 0.31 -0.91 -4.01
C THR A 131 1.17 -1.82 -4.87
N ALA A 132 2.08 -1.22 -5.63
CA ALA A 132 3.08 -1.92 -6.43
C ALA A 132 4.48 -1.82 -5.78
N CYS A 133 4.53 -1.69 -4.48
CA CYS A 133 5.75 -1.51 -3.70
C CYS A 133 6.82 -2.56 -4.03
N GLY A 134 6.47 -3.84 -4.07
CA GLY A 134 7.40 -4.92 -4.39
C GLY A 134 8.03 -4.81 -5.78
N PHE A 135 7.30 -4.28 -6.76
CA PHE A 135 7.84 -4.03 -8.11
C PHE A 135 8.85 -2.88 -8.09
N GLY A 136 8.47 -1.77 -7.46
CA GLY A 136 9.35 -0.61 -7.33
C GLY A 136 10.60 -0.89 -6.51
N ASN A 137 10.47 -1.61 -5.40
CA ASN A 137 11.59 -1.95 -4.53
C ASN A 137 12.61 -2.85 -5.24
N THR A 138 12.19 -3.85 -6.00
CA THR A 138 13.12 -4.68 -6.79
C THR A 138 13.93 -3.82 -7.73
N ALA A 139 13.30 -2.93 -8.49
CA ALA A 139 13.98 -2.03 -9.41
C ALA A 139 14.97 -1.10 -8.68
N MET A 140 14.58 -0.58 -7.51
CA MET A 140 15.46 0.29 -6.72
C MET A 140 16.69 -0.43 -6.19
N VAL A 141 16.53 -1.63 -5.64
CA VAL A 141 17.65 -2.44 -5.14
C VAL A 141 18.62 -2.79 -6.26
N LEU A 142 18.12 -3.14 -7.43
CA LEU A 142 18.98 -3.41 -8.60
C LEU A 142 19.74 -2.17 -9.08
N ALA A 143 19.08 -1.01 -9.09
CA ALA A 143 19.72 0.26 -9.44
C ALA A 143 20.76 0.70 -8.40
N GLU A 144 20.51 0.50 -7.11
CA GLU A 144 21.44 0.76 -6.03
C GLU A 144 22.71 -0.10 -6.16
N ARG A 145 22.52 -1.36 -6.50
CA ARG A 145 23.61 -2.31 -6.76
C ARG A 145 24.28 -2.10 -8.12
N LYS A 146 23.87 -1.06 -8.88
CA LYS A 146 24.38 -0.75 -10.22
C LYS A 146 24.17 -1.87 -11.25
N MET A 147 23.19 -2.73 -11.02
CA MET A 147 22.82 -3.81 -11.93
C MET A 147 21.93 -3.31 -13.08
N ILE A 148 21.17 -2.23 -12.84
CA ILE A 148 20.38 -1.52 -13.85
C ILE A 148 20.61 -0.01 -13.72
N PRO A 149 20.36 0.78 -14.79
CA PRO A 149 20.42 2.25 -14.73
C PRO A 149 19.35 2.82 -13.78
N ARG A 150 19.68 3.87 -13.03
CA ARG A 150 18.72 4.56 -12.15
C ARG A 150 17.49 5.10 -12.90
N VAL A 151 17.69 5.58 -14.13
CA VAL A 151 16.58 6.05 -14.96
C VAL A 151 15.61 4.91 -15.29
N PHE A 152 16.12 3.71 -15.49
CA PHE A 152 15.29 2.52 -15.71
C PHE A 152 14.42 2.22 -14.47
N ALA A 153 15.01 2.22 -13.30
CA ALA A 153 14.25 2.05 -12.05
C ALA A 153 13.19 3.16 -11.85
N ALA A 154 13.52 4.40 -12.20
CA ALA A 154 12.56 5.51 -12.11
C ALA A 154 11.38 5.33 -13.08
N VAL A 155 11.61 4.86 -14.29
CA VAL A 155 10.56 4.52 -15.27
C VAL A 155 9.67 3.39 -14.73
N VAL A 156 10.26 2.33 -14.19
CA VAL A 156 9.50 1.22 -13.59
C VAL A 156 8.59 1.73 -12.48
N ARG A 157 9.11 2.54 -11.56
CA ARG A 157 8.33 3.13 -10.46
C ARG A 157 7.14 3.96 -10.96
N ALA A 158 7.34 4.77 -11.99
CA ALA A 158 6.25 5.55 -12.56
C ALA A 158 5.19 4.67 -13.24
N VAL A 159 5.62 3.65 -13.97
CA VAL A 159 4.72 2.76 -14.72
C VAL A 159 3.92 1.84 -13.81
N THR A 160 4.39 1.54 -12.60
CA THR A 160 3.60 0.76 -11.63
C THR A 160 2.24 1.40 -11.33
N ALA A 161 2.10 2.72 -11.51
CA ALA A 161 0.81 3.41 -11.38
C ALA A 161 -0.27 2.84 -12.30
N VAL A 162 0.09 2.36 -13.50
CA VAL A 162 -0.86 1.81 -14.47
C VAL A 162 -1.64 0.62 -13.91
N ARG A 163 -0.95 -0.27 -13.19
CA ARG A 163 -1.62 -1.42 -12.56
C ARG A 163 -2.41 -0.98 -11.32
N SER A 164 -1.87 -0.11 -10.49
CA SER A 164 -2.53 0.33 -9.26
C SER A 164 -3.80 1.15 -9.53
N LEU A 165 -3.89 1.87 -10.66
CA LEU A 165 -5.11 2.56 -11.10
C LEU A 165 -6.30 1.63 -11.30
N VAL A 166 -6.07 0.36 -11.65
CA VAL A 166 -7.15 -0.61 -11.88
C VAL A 166 -7.99 -0.84 -10.62
N ALA A 167 -7.39 -0.75 -9.43
CA ALA A 167 -8.14 -0.86 -8.18
C ALA A 167 -9.24 0.23 -8.09
N TYR A 168 -8.91 1.46 -8.49
CA TYR A 168 -9.85 2.59 -8.51
C TYR A 168 -10.91 2.44 -9.59
N GLU A 169 -10.56 1.88 -10.75
CA GLU A 169 -11.54 1.52 -11.78
C GLU A 169 -12.54 0.45 -11.29
N CYS A 170 -12.12 -0.42 -10.38
CA CYS A 170 -12.97 -1.45 -9.76
C CYS A 170 -13.73 -0.95 -8.52
N GLY A 171 -13.62 0.33 -8.17
CA GLY A 171 -14.39 0.92 -7.07
C GLY A 171 -13.60 1.22 -5.80
N ALA A 172 -12.27 1.12 -5.80
CA ALA A 172 -11.48 1.57 -4.67
C ALA A 172 -11.61 3.09 -4.49
N VAL A 173 -11.69 3.52 -3.23
CA VAL A 173 -11.92 4.93 -2.87
C VAL A 173 -10.77 5.54 -2.04
N GLY A 174 -9.74 4.74 -1.76
CA GLY A 174 -8.66 5.14 -0.88
C GLY A 174 -9.00 4.95 0.62
N PRO A 175 -8.06 5.29 1.49
CA PRO A 175 -6.72 5.76 1.13
C PRO A 175 -5.91 4.65 0.46
N GLY A 176 -5.20 4.99 -0.62
CA GLY A 176 -4.25 4.09 -1.25
C GLY A 176 -3.20 3.62 -0.23
N LYS A 177 -2.63 2.43 -0.45
CA LYS A 177 -1.69 1.84 0.50
C LYS A 177 -0.40 2.68 0.60
N ASP A 178 0.16 2.72 1.80
CA ASP A 178 1.48 3.29 2.09
C ASP A 178 2.59 2.61 1.25
N CYS A 179 3.83 3.07 1.35
CA CYS A 179 4.98 2.65 0.55
C CYS A 179 4.76 2.56 -0.97
N GLY A 180 3.71 3.16 -1.48
CA GLY A 180 3.43 3.20 -2.91
C GLY A 180 4.14 4.38 -3.57
N TYR A 181 5.17 4.13 -4.35
CA TYR A 181 5.85 5.18 -5.11
C TYR A 181 4.98 5.78 -6.21
N GLU A 182 3.96 5.08 -6.62
CA GLU A 182 2.94 5.50 -7.58
C GLU A 182 1.90 6.44 -6.96
N ASN A 183 1.82 6.54 -5.65
CA ASN A 183 0.75 7.28 -4.96
C ASN A 183 0.60 8.75 -5.38
N PRO A 184 1.67 9.54 -5.62
CA PRO A 184 1.52 10.89 -6.13
C PRO A 184 0.82 10.94 -7.50
N ILE A 185 1.10 9.96 -8.37
CA ILE A 185 0.49 9.85 -9.70
C ILE A 185 -0.99 9.44 -9.55
N LEU A 186 -1.27 8.45 -8.71
CA LEU A 186 -2.63 8.00 -8.43
C LEU A 186 -3.49 9.12 -7.87
N LYS A 187 -2.96 9.89 -6.90
CA LYS A 187 -3.66 11.03 -6.32
C LYS A 187 -3.97 12.10 -7.35
N ALA A 188 -3.01 12.40 -8.22
CA ALA A 188 -3.19 13.40 -9.28
C ALA A 188 -4.27 12.99 -10.30
N ILE A 189 -4.38 11.71 -10.61
CA ILE A 189 -5.34 11.19 -11.59
C ILE A 189 -6.72 10.98 -10.98
N THR A 190 -6.80 10.38 -9.80
CA THR A 190 -8.07 9.92 -9.19
C THR A 190 -8.69 10.93 -8.23
N GLY A 191 -7.87 11.82 -7.65
CA GLY A 191 -8.30 12.69 -6.54
C GLY A 191 -8.50 11.94 -5.21
N CYS A 192 -8.36 10.62 -5.19
CA CYS A 192 -8.56 9.82 -3.98
C CYS A 192 -7.45 10.07 -2.95
N PRO A 193 -7.76 9.93 -1.66
CA PRO A 193 -6.76 10.04 -0.61
C PRO A 193 -5.71 8.93 -0.75
N MET A 194 -4.45 9.27 -0.46
CA MET A 194 -3.33 8.33 -0.48
C MET A 194 -2.63 8.32 0.86
N SER A 195 -2.41 7.13 1.39
CA SER A 195 -1.56 6.90 2.55
C SER A 195 -0.12 6.78 2.05
N MET A 196 0.77 7.57 2.60
CA MET A 196 2.18 7.58 2.21
C MET A 196 3.05 7.41 3.44
N GLU A 197 4.23 6.79 3.27
CA GLU A 197 5.19 6.63 4.34
C GLU A 197 6.49 7.39 4.04
N GLY A 198 7.40 7.39 5.02
CA GLY A 198 8.67 8.08 4.93
C GLY A 198 8.48 9.59 4.78
N LYS A 199 9.40 10.23 4.10
CA LYS A 199 9.34 11.66 3.81
C LYS A 199 8.10 12.07 3.03
N THR A 200 7.56 11.17 2.22
CA THR A 200 6.38 11.44 1.42
C THR A 200 5.13 11.61 2.30
N ALA A 201 5.03 10.86 3.40
CA ALA A 201 3.97 11.03 4.39
C ALA A 201 4.06 12.43 5.03
N ALA A 202 5.25 12.84 5.47
CA ALA A 202 5.47 14.16 6.05
C ALA A 202 5.16 15.29 5.06
N CYS A 203 5.57 15.15 3.79
CA CYS A 203 5.30 16.14 2.74
C CYS A 203 3.82 16.23 2.34
N ALA A 204 3.02 15.21 2.64
CA ALA A 204 1.59 15.23 2.36
C ALA A 204 0.80 16.16 3.31
N HIS A 205 1.41 16.62 4.37
CA HIS A 205 0.80 17.45 5.38
C HIS A 205 1.00 18.94 5.11
N LEU A 206 0.02 19.73 5.49
CA LEU A 206 0.05 21.20 5.31
C LEU A 206 0.79 21.92 6.44
N SER A 207 1.33 21.20 7.39
CA SER A 207 2.02 21.74 8.55
C SER A 207 3.48 22.13 8.20
N PRO A 208 3.98 23.27 8.67
CA PRO A 208 5.39 23.64 8.57
C PRO A 208 6.32 22.61 9.23
N MET A 209 5.85 21.91 10.25
CA MET A 209 6.58 20.82 10.90
C MET A 209 6.68 19.59 10.00
N GLY A 210 5.70 19.34 9.13
CA GLY A 210 5.76 18.30 8.12
C GLY A 210 6.94 18.45 7.18
N ASN A 211 7.25 19.67 6.75
CA ASN A 211 8.41 19.96 5.92
C ASN A 211 9.72 19.74 6.67
N LEU A 212 9.78 20.09 7.95
CA LEU A 212 10.96 19.85 8.79
C LEU A 212 11.16 18.35 9.02
N ALA A 213 10.11 17.61 9.30
CA ALA A 213 10.16 16.16 9.44
C ALA A 213 10.59 15.48 8.14
N ALA A 214 10.11 15.95 6.99
CA ALA A 214 10.54 15.46 5.68
C ALA A 214 12.03 15.68 5.44
N ALA A 215 12.55 16.86 5.74
CA ALA A 215 13.98 17.15 5.61
C ALA A 215 14.83 16.28 6.54
N THR A 216 14.40 16.08 7.77
CA THR A 216 15.08 15.19 8.73
C THR A 216 15.06 13.75 8.24
N ALA A 217 13.93 13.30 7.74
CA ALA A 217 13.76 11.94 7.24
C ALA A 217 14.56 11.67 5.96
N ASP A 218 14.79 12.67 5.13
CA ASP A 218 15.68 12.56 3.97
C ASP A 218 17.11 12.20 4.36
N LEU A 219 17.56 12.70 5.50
CA LEU A 219 18.89 12.37 6.04
C LEU A 219 18.95 10.95 6.62
N TRP A 220 17.83 10.41 7.05
CA TRP A 220 17.75 9.17 7.82
C TRP A 220 17.04 8.03 7.05
N SER A 221 16.45 8.34 5.92
CA SER A 221 15.74 7.37 5.09
C SER A 221 16.70 6.55 4.25
N ASN A 222 16.41 5.25 4.12
CA ASN A 222 17.11 4.36 3.20
C ASN A 222 16.97 4.79 1.73
N GLU A 223 16.02 5.62 1.42
CA GLU A 223 15.80 6.12 0.06
C GLU A 223 16.76 7.25 -0.31
N SER A 224 17.20 8.04 0.68
CA SER A 224 18.06 9.22 0.48
C SER A 224 19.51 8.96 0.86
N VAL A 225 19.75 8.15 1.89
CA VAL A 225 21.08 7.88 2.45
C VAL A 225 21.29 6.37 2.51
N GLN A 226 21.79 5.82 1.42
CA GLN A 226 21.96 4.39 1.20
C GLN A 226 22.84 3.65 2.22
N ASN A 227 23.65 4.38 2.97
CA ASN A 227 24.57 3.80 3.96
C ASN A 227 23.99 3.77 5.38
N ILE A 228 22.86 4.40 5.61
CA ILE A 228 22.17 4.36 6.90
C ILE A 228 21.16 3.22 6.85
N LYS A 229 21.52 2.11 7.46
CA LYS A 229 20.59 1.02 7.71
C LYS A 229 19.69 1.42 8.87
N LEU A 230 18.60 2.06 8.57
CA LEU A 230 17.53 2.23 9.54
C LEU A 230 16.89 0.87 9.84
N LEU A 231 16.60 0.64 11.09
CA LEU A 231 15.94 -0.58 11.55
C LEU A 231 14.66 -0.81 10.75
N GLY A 232 14.68 -1.83 9.91
CA GLY A 232 13.53 -2.22 9.09
C GLY A 232 13.22 -1.36 7.88
N GLY A 233 14.02 -0.34 7.54
CA GLY A 233 13.77 0.53 6.38
C GLY A 233 12.45 1.31 6.45
N MET A 234 11.81 1.32 7.60
CA MET A 234 10.49 1.93 7.82
C MET A 234 10.63 3.36 8.33
N ALA A 235 9.55 4.09 8.21
CA ALA A 235 9.46 5.45 8.70
C ALA A 235 10.00 5.55 10.13
N PRO A 236 10.97 6.43 10.39
CA PRO A 236 11.49 6.62 11.73
C PRO A 236 10.43 7.15 12.68
N THR A 237 10.61 6.93 13.96
CA THR A 237 9.70 7.37 15.03
C THR A 237 9.38 8.87 15.01
N CYS A 238 10.27 9.69 14.46
CA CYS A 238 10.02 11.12 14.31
C CYS A 238 8.80 11.44 13.42
N TYR A 239 8.45 10.55 12.51
CA TYR A 239 7.21 10.70 11.73
C TYR A 239 5.96 10.44 12.53
N MET A 240 5.99 9.54 13.50
CA MET A 240 4.81 9.20 14.26
C MET A 240 4.30 10.41 15.04
N GLU A 241 5.15 11.14 15.71
CA GLU A 241 4.76 12.34 16.43
C GLU A 241 4.24 13.44 15.49
N GLN A 242 4.91 13.63 14.36
CA GLN A 242 4.49 14.58 13.35
C GLN A 242 3.14 14.19 12.75
N LEU A 243 2.95 12.93 12.43
CA LEU A 243 1.71 12.41 11.90
C LEU A 243 0.55 12.60 12.88
N ILE A 244 0.77 12.35 14.17
CA ILE A 244 -0.22 12.59 15.23
C ILE A 244 -0.58 14.08 15.30
N TYR A 245 0.40 14.97 15.24
CA TYR A 245 0.17 16.41 15.25
C TYR A 245 -0.69 16.84 14.06
N ASP A 246 -0.32 16.45 12.86
CA ASP A 246 -1.03 16.82 11.63
C ASP A 246 -2.45 16.24 11.60
N CYS A 247 -2.64 14.99 12.03
CA CYS A 247 -3.97 14.39 12.16
C CYS A 247 -4.85 15.16 13.17
N ARG A 248 -4.31 15.59 14.28
CA ARG A 248 -5.02 16.42 15.26
C ARG A 248 -5.41 17.77 14.67
N LEU A 249 -4.48 18.43 13.97
CA LEU A 249 -4.72 19.70 13.31
C LEU A 249 -5.86 19.59 12.29
N MET A 250 -5.81 18.58 11.42
CA MET A 250 -6.85 18.35 10.40
C MET A 250 -8.20 17.99 11.03
N ASN A 251 -8.21 17.18 12.08
CA ASN A 251 -9.46 16.82 12.78
C ASN A 251 -10.09 18.05 13.46
N THR A 252 -9.26 18.92 14.06
CA THR A 252 -9.75 20.19 14.64
C THR A 252 -10.30 21.10 13.56
N ALA A 253 -9.58 21.31 12.47
CA ALA A 253 -10.03 22.11 11.35
C ALA A 253 -11.36 21.62 10.77
N ARG A 254 -11.53 20.30 10.67
CA ARG A 254 -12.79 19.69 10.23
C ARG A 254 -13.93 19.94 11.23
N ALA A 255 -13.65 19.79 12.51
CA ALA A 255 -14.65 20.03 13.56
C ALA A 255 -15.11 21.50 13.60
N ASP A 256 -14.20 22.43 13.34
CA ASP A 256 -14.46 23.88 13.31
C ASP A 256 -15.02 24.37 11.96
N GLY A 257 -15.23 23.48 10.99
CA GLY A 257 -15.75 23.82 9.66
C GLY A 257 -14.76 24.56 8.76
N SER A 258 -13.48 24.67 9.16
CA SER A 258 -12.41 25.34 8.39
C SER A 258 -11.60 24.38 7.51
N GLY A 259 -12.03 23.13 7.40
CA GLY A 259 -11.32 22.07 6.66
C GLY A 259 -11.52 22.08 5.13
N SER A 260 -12.11 23.12 4.56
CA SER A 260 -12.44 23.21 3.13
C SER A 260 -11.51 24.15 2.34
N ALA A 261 -10.36 24.46 2.86
CA ALA A 261 -9.37 25.29 2.16
C ALA A 261 -8.26 24.45 1.51
#